data_7f426d9e832a9ec72e8963a540e55770
#
_entry.id   7f426d9e832a9ec72e8963a540e55770
#
_cell.length_a   1.000
_cell.length_b   1.000
_cell.length_c   1.000
_cell.angle_alpha   90.00
_cell.angle_beta   90.00
_cell.angle_gamma   90.00
#
_symmetry.space_group_name_H-M   'P 1'
#
loop_
_entity.id
_entity.type
_entity.pdbx_description
1 polymer ?
#
loop_
_entity_poly.entity_id
_entity_poly.type
_entity_poly.pdbx_seq_one_letter_code
_entity_poly.pdbx_strand_id
1 'polypeptide(L)'
;MRFLPDIFVPCDVCHGARYNAETLRVRYRDLTIADVLALPVRAALEVFADTETVTRPLSALGDVGLGYLRLGQPATTLSGGEAQRVKLATELSRRTNGRTLYVLDEPTTGLHPEDVRRLLGVLHGLVGKGSTVVVVEHDLAVIASADWVIELGPGGGDRGGKLVAAGTPELVAATEGSATGRYLRSELAMERTP
;
A
#
# COMPACT_ATOMS: atom_id res chain seq x y z
N MET A 1 23.09 -6.09 -20.97
CA MET A 1 22.45 -4.89 -20.41
C MET A 1 21.39 -4.41 -21.38
N ARG A 2 20.08 -4.46 -21.03
CA ARG A 2 19.02 -3.86 -21.84
C ARG A 2 18.75 -2.47 -21.26
N PHE A 3 19.22 -1.43 -21.93
CA PHE A 3 19.02 -0.03 -21.51
C PHE A 3 17.82 0.65 -22.17
N LEU A 4 17.03 -0.07 -22.97
CA LEU A 4 15.84 0.49 -23.60
C LEU A 4 14.60 -0.03 -22.86
N PRO A 5 13.66 0.87 -22.52
CA PRO A 5 12.40 0.47 -21.95
C PRO A 5 11.62 -0.40 -22.94
N ASP A 6 10.91 -1.41 -22.45
CA ASP A 6 10.04 -2.23 -23.27
C ASP A 6 8.94 -1.34 -23.90
N ILE A 7 8.85 -1.37 -25.22
CA ILE A 7 7.80 -0.64 -25.97
C ILE A 7 6.63 -1.60 -26.18
N PHE A 8 5.49 -1.26 -25.61
CA PHE A 8 4.24 -1.99 -25.82
C PHE A 8 3.52 -1.43 -27.03
N VAL A 9 3.38 -2.25 -28.08
CA VAL A 9 2.58 -1.92 -29.27
C VAL A 9 1.24 -2.66 -29.17
N PRO A 10 0.10 -1.99 -29.38
CA PRO A 10 -1.18 -2.67 -29.46
C PRO A 10 -1.18 -3.77 -30.50
N CYS A 11 -1.74 -4.92 -30.16
CA CYS A 11 -1.87 -6.04 -31.11
C CYS A 11 -2.92 -5.69 -32.18
N ASP A 12 -2.55 -5.83 -33.46
CA ASP A 12 -3.45 -5.52 -34.60
C ASP A 12 -4.67 -6.44 -34.68
N VAL A 13 -4.62 -7.62 -34.04
CA VAL A 13 -5.71 -8.61 -34.04
C VAL A 13 -6.71 -8.35 -32.92
N CYS A 14 -6.23 -8.13 -31.70
CA CYS A 14 -7.12 -7.99 -30.53
C CYS A 14 -7.28 -6.54 -30.05
N HIS A 15 -6.57 -5.57 -30.65
CA HIS A 15 -6.61 -4.15 -30.31
C HIS A 15 -6.53 -3.85 -28.81
N GLY A 16 -5.75 -4.65 -28.09
CA GLY A 16 -5.58 -4.52 -26.62
C GLY A 16 -6.55 -5.37 -25.78
N ALA A 17 -7.53 -6.04 -26.37
CA ALA A 17 -8.48 -6.91 -25.65
C ALA A 17 -7.85 -8.18 -25.06
N ARG A 18 -6.61 -8.54 -25.45
CA ARG A 18 -5.84 -9.73 -25.05
C ARG A 18 -6.44 -11.07 -25.47
N TYR A 19 -7.71 -11.11 -25.85
CA TYR A 19 -8.48 -12.30 -26.20
C TYR A 19 -9.02 -12.22 -27.62
N ASN A 20 -9.23 -13.36 -28.25
CA ASN A 20 -9.84 -13.46 -29.58
C ASN A 20 -11.37 -13.26 -29.51
N ALA A 21 -11.98 -13.06 -30.67
CA ALA A 21 -13.42 -12.80 -30.76
C ALA A 21 -14.29 -13.95 -30.24
N GLU A 22 -13.82 -15.20 -30.32
CA GLU A 22 -14.55 -16.38 -29.82
C GLU A 22 -14.58 -16.37 -28.28
N THR A 23 -13.45 -16.14 -27.62
CA THR A 23 -13.37 -16.01 -26.16
C THR A 23 -14.22 -14.83 -25.65
N LEU A 24 -14.28 -13.73 -26.41
CA LEU A 24 -15.07 -12.56 -26.04
C LEU A 24 -16.59 -12.75 -26.20
N ARG A 25 -17.07 -13.89 -26.76
CA ARG A 25 -18.49 -14.25 -26.72
C ARG A 25 -18.96 -14.74 -25.35
N VAL A 26 -18.04 -15.26 -24.53
CA VAL A 26 -18.38 -15.71 -23.17
C VAL A 26 -18.60 -14.48 -22.29
N ARG A 27 -19.72 -14.47 -21.57
CA ARG A 27 -20.10 -13.37 -20.70
C ARG A 27 -20.42 -13.88 -19.30
N TYR A 28 -20.02 -13.08 -18.33
CA TYR A 28 -20.43 -13.20 -16.92
C TYR A 28 -21.09 -11.89 -16.50
N ARG A 29 -22.39 -11.92 -16.14
CA ARG A 29 -23.19 -10.71 -15.85
C ARG A 29 -23.06 -9.65 -16.93
N ASP A 30 -23.22 -10.07 -18.19
CA ASP A 30 -23.09 -9.25 -19.40
C ASP A 30 -21.69 -8.68 -19.70
N LEU A 31 -20.69 -8.95 -18.88
CA LEU A 31 -19.31 -8.55 -19.07
C LEU A 31 -18.50 -9.64 -19.77
N THR A 32 -17.69 -9.25 -20.75
CA THR A 32 -16.64 -10.11 -21.31
C THR A 32 -15.43 -10.10 -20.40
N ILE A 33 -14.48 -11.04 -20.57
CA ILE A 33 -13.22 -11.02 -19.82
C ILE A 33 -12.41 -9.74 -20.07
N ALA A 34 -12.51 -9.12 -21.24
CA ALA A 34 -11.87 -7.84 -21.53
C ALA A 34 -12.50 -6.72 -20.70
N ASP A 35 -13.83 -6.69 -20.58
CA ASP A 35 -14.54 -5.73 -19.73
C ASP A 35 -14.16 -5.92 -18.27
N VAL A 36 -14.11 -7.16 -17.78
CA VAL A 36 -13.68 -7.48 -16.41
C VAL A 36 -12.28 -6.97 -16.14
N LEU A 37 -11.32 -7.18 -17.06
CA LEU A 37 -9.95 -6.69 -16.90
C LEU A 37 -9.85 -5.16 -16.95
N ALA A 38 -10.82 -4.48 -17.55
CA ALA A 38 -10.89 -3.02 -17.59
C ALA A 38 -11.46 -2.43 -16.28
N LEU A 39 -12.16 -3.23 -15.46
CA LEU A 39 -12.74 -2.76 -14.20
C LEU A 39 -11.64 -2.33 -13.21
N PRO A 40 -11.85 -1.22 -12.50
CA PRO A 40 -11.10 -0.94 -11.29
C PRO A 40 -11.47 -1.94 -10.19
N VAL A 41 -10.53 -2.22 -9.26
CA VAL A 41 -10.71 -3.16 -8.14
C VAL A 41 -12.03 -2.91 -7.38
N ARG A 42 -12.37 -1.63 -7.10
CA ARG A 42 -13.62 -1.28 -6.39
C ARG A 42 -14.88 -1.73 -7.14
N ALA A 43 -14.91 -1.58 -8.48
CA ALA A 43 -16.05 -2.00 -9.28
C ALA A 43 -16.11 -3.54 -9.43
N ALA A 44 -14.95 -4.18 -9.50
CA ALA A 44 -14.88 -5.64 -9.54
C ALA A 44 -15.40 -6.28 -8.25
N LEU A 45 -15.20 -5.66 -7.08
CA LEU A 45 -15.78 -6.11 -5.81
C LEU A 45 -17.30 -6.18 -5.86
N GLU A 46 -17.96 -5.22 -6.52
CA GLU A 46 -19.42 -5.22 -6.68
C GLU A 46 -19.86 -6.32 -7.65
N VAL A 47 -19.16 -6.48 -8.77
CA VAL A 47 -19.47 -7.51 -9.78
C VAL A 47 -19.32 -8.93 -9.22
N PHE A 48 -18.34 -9.17 -8.35
CA PHE A 48 -18.02 -10.49 -7.81
C PHE A 48 -18.41 -10.66 -6.33
N ALA A 49 -19.35 -9.85 -5.83
CA ALA A 49 -19.72 -9.81 -4.41
C ALA A 49 -20.10 -11.17 -3.80
N ASP A 50 -20.62 -12.08 -4.60
CA ASP A 50 -21.01 -13.43 -4.21
C ASP A 50 -19.90 -14.49 -4.36
N THR A 51 -18.69 -14.09 -4.78
CA THR A 51 -17.58 -15.00 -5.09
C THR A 51 -16.39 -14.73 -4.16
N GLU A 52 -16.39 -15.33 -2.97
CA GLU A 52 -15.40 -15.08 -1.91
C GLU A 52 -13.94 -15.27 -2.38
N THR A 53 -13.68 -16.26 -3.24
CA THR A 53 -12.34 -16.52 -3.79
C THR A 53 -11.81 -15.34 -4.62
N VAL A 54 -12.69 -14.51 -5.17
CA VAL A 54 -12.35 -13.32 -5.95
C VAL A 54 -12.37 -12.07 -5.07
N THR A 55 -13.41 -11.90 -4.24
CA THR A 55 -13.55 -10.69 -3.42
C THR A 55 -12.48 -10.57 -2.35
N ARG A 56 -12.03 -11.68 -1.76
CA ARG A 56 -11.00 -11.66 -0.72
C ARG A 56 -9.68 -10.98 -1.16
N PRO A 57 -9.01 -11.36 -2.28
CA PRO A 57 -7.83 -10.67 -2.74
C PRO A 57 -8.12 -9.24 -3.23
N LEU A 58 -9.29 -8.98 -3.80
CA LEU A 58 -9.69 -7.64 -4.24
C LEU A 58 -9.92 -6.71 -3.05
N SER A 59 -10.54 -7.18 -1.96
CA SER A 59 -10.70 -6.41 -0.73
C SER A 59 -9.34 -6.03 -0.15
N ALA A 60 -8.40 -6.97 -0.09
CA ALA A 60 -7.04 -6.66 0.38
C ALA A 60 -6.35 -5.58 -0.47
N LEU A 61 -6.59 -5.53 -1.78
CA LEU A 61 -6.12 -4.44 -2.63
C LEU A 61 -6.81 -3.11 -2.30
N GLY A 62 -8.11 -3.14 -2.02
CA GLY A 62 -8.87 -1.97 -1.57
C GLY A 62 -8.36 -1.43 -0.24
N ASP A 63 -8.08 -2.31 0.71
CA ASP A 63 -7.61 -1.99 2.07
C ASP A 63 -6.25 -1.27 2.08
N VAL A 64 -5.40 -1.54 1.08
CA VAL A 64 -4.11 -0.84 0.91
C VAL A 64 -4.19 0.38 -0.04
N GLY A 65 -5.39 0.89 -0.31
CA GLY A 65 -5.59 2.09 -1.13
C GLY A 65 -5.46 1.87 -2.65
N LEU A 66 -5.51 0.62 -3.13
CA LEU A 66 -5.36 0.29 -4.55
C LEU A 66 -6.70 0.04 -5.27
N GLY A 67 -7.81 0.50 -4.71
CA GLY A 67 -9.16 0.32 -5.27
C GLY A 67 -9.37 0.92 -6.67
N TYR A 68 -8.52 1.84 -7.09
CA TYR A 68 -8.56 2.48 -8.40
C TYR A 68 -7.82 1.70 -9.49
N LEU A 69 -6.92 0.78 -9.14
CA LEU A 69 -6.17 -0.01 -10.11
C LEU A 69 -7.11 -0.90 -10.93
N ARG A 70 -6.82 -1.01 -12.22
CA ARG A 70 -7.57 -1.92 -13.11
C ARG A 70 -7.04 -3.34 -12.96
N LEU A 71 -7.94 -4.34 -12.97
CA LEU A 71 -7.55 -5.75 -12.86
C LEU A 71 -6.56 -6.18 -13.94
N GLY A 72 -6.70 -5.64 -15.16
CA GLY A 72 -5.81 -5.92 -16.28
C GLY A 72 -4.59 -4.99 -16.38
N GLN A 73 -4.30 -4.14 -15.38
CA GLN A 73 -3.18 -3.23 -15.45
C GLN A 73 -1.84 -3.99 -15.51
N PRO A 74 -0.95 -3.68 -16.47
CA PRO A 74 0.38 -4.30 -16.53
C PRO A 74 1.23 -3.90 -15.30
N ALA A 75 1.93 -4.86 -14.71
CA ALA A 75 2.79 -4.60 -13.54
C ALA A 75 3.88 -3.55 -13.81
N THR A 76 4.33 -3.42 -15.06
CA THR A 76 5.32 -2.44 -15.50
C THR A 76 4.82 -0.98 -15.49
N THR A 77 3.50 -0.78 -15.34
CA THR A 77 2.89 0.56 -15.26
C THR A 77 2.64 1.00 -13.82
N LEU A 78 2.92 0.13 -12.84
CA LEU A 78 2.79 0.43 -11.43
C LEU A 78 3.99 1.28 -10.95
N SER A 79 3.72 2.28 -10.14
CA SER A 79 4.75 2.96 -9.37
C SER A 79 5.39 2.01 -8.34
N GLY A 80 6.57 2.36 -7.82
CA GLY A 80 7.24 1.56 -6.79
C GLY A 80 6.35 1.33 -5.56
N GLY A 81 5.68 2.37 -5.07
CA GLY A 81 4.75 2.27 -3.95
C GLY A 81 3.52 1.41 -4.25
N GLU A 82 2.94 1.50 -5.46
CA GLU A 82 1.84 0.62 -5.87
C GLU A 82 2.26 -0.85 -5.91
N ALA A 83 3.42 -1.14 -6.49
CA ALA A 83 3.95 -2.50 -6.56
C ALA A 83 4.21 -3.08 -5.15
N GLN A 84 4.70 -2.27 -4.21
CA GLN A 84 4.89 -2.65 -2.81
C GLN A 84 3.56 -2.95 -2.12
N ARG A 85 2.55 -2.10 -2.31
CA ARG A 85 1.21 -2.31 -1.74
C ARG A 85 0.50 -3.53 -2.34
N VAL A 86 0.70 -3.85 -3.63
CA VAL A 86 0.21 -5.11 -4.23
C VAL A 86 0.81 -6.33 -3.52
N LYS A 87 2.12 -6.30 -3.21
CA LYS A 87 2.76 -7.36 -2.41
C LYS A 87 2.16 -7.46 -1.02
N LEU A 88 1.96 -6.31 -0.34
CA LEU A 88 1.33 -6.26 0.97
C LEU A 88 -0.09 -6.84 0.93
N ALA A 89 -0.92 -6.44 -0.03
CA ALA A 89 -2.27 -6.99 -0.22
C ALA A 89 -2.25 -8.53 -0.43
N THR A 90 -1.25 -9.03 -1.16
CA THR A 90 -1.08 -10.46 -1.36
C THR A 90 -0.82 -11.18 -0.02
N GLU A 91 0.04 -10.63 0.83
CA GLU A 91 0.32 -11.19 2.16
C GLU A 91 -0.90 -11.10 3.09
N LEU A 92 -1.64 -9.99 3.04
CA LEU A 92 -2.88 -9.81 3.81
C LEU A 92 -3.97 -10.81 3.44
N SER A 93 -4.06 -11.19 2.16
CA SER A 93 -5.02 -12.19 1.68
C SER A 93 -4.69 -13.61 2.15
N ARG A 94 -3.46 -13.87 2.64
CA ARG A 94 -3.04 -15.15 3.18
C ARG A 94 -3.46 -15.30 4.65
N ARG A 95 -3.63 -16.54 5.10
CA ARG A 95 -3.79 -16.84 6.52
C ARG A 95 -2.40 -16.74 7.18
N THR A 96 -2.19 -15.77 8.06
CA THR A 96 -0.93 -15.61 8.82
C THR A 96 -1.03 -16.30 10.17
N ASN A 97 0.09 -16.83 10.65
CA ASN A 97 0.21 -17.49 11.99
C ASN A 97 0.72 -16.50 13.05
N GLY A 98 0.72 -15.20 12.80
CA GLY A 98 1.10 -14.18 13.79
C GLY A 98 2.59 -14.12 14.12
N ARG A 99 3.50 -14.67 13.29
CA ARG A 99 4.97 -14.66 13.53
C ARG A 99 5.70 -14.12 12.29
N THR A 100 5.19 -13.06 11.69
CA THR A 100 5.77 -12.47 10.48
C THR A 100 6.34 -11.10 10.81
N LEU A 101 7.53 -10.81 10.28
CA LEU A 101 8.11 -9.47 10.25
C LEU A 101 7.85 -8.85 8.88
N TYR A 102 7.15 -7.74 8.87
CA TYR A 102 6.95 -6.91 7.68
C TYR A 102 7.90 -5.72 7.75
N VAL A 103 8.65 -5.49 6.68
CA VAL A 103 9.50 -4.30 6.53
C VAL A 103 8.99 -3.54 5.32
N LEU A 104 8.54 -2.32 5.53
CA LEU A 104 7.94 -1.45 4.52
C LEU A 104 8.77 -0.18 4.39
N ASP A 105 9.04 0.22 3.16
CA ASP A 105 9.79 1.42 2.83
C ASP A 105 8.88 2.42 2.12
N GLU A 106 8.61 3.55 2.78
CA GLU A 106 7.72 4.62 2.34
C GLU A 106 6.37 4.14 1.75
N PRO A 107 5.60 3.27 2.46
CA PRO A 107 4.38 2.69 1.90
C PRO A 107 3.26 3.71 1.64
N THR A 108 3.36 4.91 2.22
CA THR A 108 2.37 5.99 2.03
C THR A 108 2.61 6.83 0.78
N THR A 109 3.74 6.64 0.08
CA THR A 109 4.08 7.44 -1.10
C THR A 109 2.95 7.43 -2.14
N GLY A 110 2.47 8.63 -2.49
CA GLY A 110 1.41 8.85 -3.47
C GLY A 110 0.00 8.48 -2.98
N LEU A 111 -0.20 8.27 -1.69
CA LEU A 111 -1.52 8.07 -1.09
C LEU A 111 -2.20 9.40 -0.72
N HIS A 112 -3.52 9.43 -0.86
CA HIS A 112 -4.35 10.46 -0.25
C HIS A 112 -4.46 10.18 1.28
N PRO A 113 -4.62 11.20 2.15
CA PRO A 113 -4.72 11.02 3.61
C PRO A 113 -5.74 9.97 4.04
N GLU A 114 -6.86 9.82 3.35
CA GLU A 114 -7.86 8.79 3.63
C GLU A 114 -7.33 7.37 3.38
N ASP A 115 -6.52 7.18 2.34
CA ASP A 115 -5.91 5.88 2.04
C ASP A 115 -4.76 5.57 3.00
N VAL A 116 -4.05 6.60 3.52
CA VAL A 116 -3.08 6.45 4.61
C VAL A 116 -3.77 5.90 5.85
N ARG A 117 -4.92 6.45 6.26
CA ARG A 117 -5.69 5.93 7.43
C ARG A 117 -6.12 4.47 7.23
N ARG A 118 -6.56 4.10 6.03
CA ARG A 118 -6.91 2.70 5.71
C ARG A 118 -5.69 1.79 5.83
N LEU A 119 -4.55 2.21 5.25
CA LEU A 119 -3.30 1.46 5.36
C LEU A 119 -2.88 1.28 6.81
N LEU A 120 -2.96 2.33 7.64
CA LEU A 120 -2.67 2.25 9.08
C LEU A 120 -3.58 1.23 9.77
N GLY A 121 -4.89 1.23 9.49
CA GLY A 121 -5.82 0.22 10.03
C GLY A 121 -5.40 -1.21 9.69
N VAL A 122 -4.90 -1.42 8.47
CA VAL A 122 -4.37 -2.71 8.03
C VAL A 122 -3.10 -3.09 8.79
N LEU A 123 -2.14 -2.17 8.93
CA LEU A 123 -0.88 -2.41 9.64
C LEU A 123 -1.12 -2.72 11.12
N HIS A 124 -1.97 -1.95 11.79
CA HIS A 124 -2.40 -2.24 13.16
C HIS A 124 -3.11 -3.60 13.28
N GLY A 125 -3.91 -3.97 12.28
CA GLY A 125 -4.54 -5.29 12.22
C GLY A 125 -3.51 -6.45 12.12
N LEU A 126 -2.38 -6.24 11.45
CA LEU A 126 -1.28 -7.22 11.43
C LEU A 126 -0.57 -7.33 12.78
N VAL A 127 -0.30 -6.19 13.43
CA VAL A 127 0.30 -6.14 14.78
C VAL A 127 -0.63 -6.81 15.80
N GLY A 128 -1.94 -6.51 15.75
CA GLY A 128 -2.93 -7.13 16.62
C GLY A 128 -3.07 -8.65 16.45
N LYS A 129 -2.63 -9.20 15.30
CA LYS A 129 -2.53 -10.65 15.07
C LYS A 129 -1.18 -11.25 15.47
N GLY A 130 -0.30 -10.48 16.12
CA GLY A 130 1.00 -10.92 16.63
C GLY A 130 2.16 -10.81 15.64
N SER A 131 1.98 -10.10 14.50
CA SER A 131 3.07 -9.79 13.59
C SER A 131 3.84 -8.56 14.07
N THR A 132 5.09 -8.41 13.61
CA THR A 132 5.88 -7.19 13.81
C THR A 132 5.91 -6.41 12.49
N VAL A 133 5.69 -5.11 12.57
CA VAL A 133 5.75 -4.21 11.40
C VAL A 133 6.81 -3.15 11.64
N VAL A 134 7.78 -3.05 10.74
CA VAL A 134 8.79 -1.99 10.71
C VAL A 134 8.54 -1.15 9.47
N VAL A 135 8.37 0.15 9.65
CA VAL A 135 8.08 1.08 8.56
C VAL A 135 9.15 2.16 8.53
N VAL A 136 9.76 2.37 7.37
CA VAL A 136 10.58 3.56 7.11
C VAL A 136 9.64 4.61 6.53
N GLU A 137 9.44 5.72 7.23
CA GLU A 137 8.44 6.73 6.87
C GLU A 137 8.82 8.13 7.31
N HIS A 138 8.23 9.10 6.64
CA HIS A 138 8.30 10.52 6.99
C HIS A 138 6.92 11.17 7.14
N ASP A 139 5.84 10.43 6.90
CA ASP A 139 4.46 10.86 7.14
C ASP A 139 4.19 10.89 8.66
N LEU A 140 3.76 12.07 9.16
CA LEU A 140 3.58 12.29 10.59
C LEU A 140 2.45 11.47 11.19
N ALA A 141 1.37 11.19 10.43
CA ALA A 141 0.27 10.37 10.93
C ALA A 141 0.73 8.92 11.14
N VAL A 142 1.59 8.40 10.25
CA VAL A 142 2.20 7.07 10.43
C VAL A 142 3.11 7.05 11.66
N ILE A 143 3.98 8.05 11.80
CA ILE A 143 4.93 8.13 12.92
C ILE A 143 4.19 8.31 14.23
N ALA A 144 3.16 9.14 14.29
CA ALA A 144 2.34 9.36 15.49
C ALA A 144 1.57 8.10 15.92
N SER A 145 1.18 7.23 14.96
CA SER A 145 0.43 6.01 15.22
C SER A 145 1.30 4.81 15.62
N ALA A 146 2.63 4.94 15.57
CA ALA A 146 3.56 3.85 15.88
C ALA A 146 3.64 3.56 17.39
N ASP A 147 3.84 2.29 17.77
CA ASP A 147 4.14 1.92 19.15
C ASP A 147 5.53 2.40 19.59
N TRP A 148 6.47 2.47 18.63
CA TRP A 148 7.87 2.83 18.87
C TRP A 148 8.47 3.50 17.65
N VAL A 149 9.17 4.60 17.85
CA VAL A 149 9.86 5.38 16.84
C VAL A 149 11.36 5.31 17.06
N ILE A 150 12.12 5.16 15.99
CA ILE A 150 13.59 5.23 15.98
C ILE A 150 13.97 6.33 14.99
N GLU A 151 14.49 7.45 15.50
CA GLU A 151 14.94 8.57 14.67
C GLU A 151 16.44 8.49 14.41
N LEU A 152 16.82 8.49 13.15
CA LEU A 152 18.20 8.53 12.71
C LEU A 152 18.53 9.90 12.12
N GLY A 153 19.69 10.46 12.47
CA GLY A 153 20.10 11.78 12.00
C GLY A 153 21.52 12.16 12.43
N PRO A 154 21.83 13.48 12.57
CA PRO A 154 21.01 14.65 12.22
C PRO A 154 21.00 15.00 10.73
N GLY A 155 21.58 14.25 9.85
CA GLY A 155 21.63 14.50 8.40
C GLY A 155 21.66 13.20 7.63
N GLY A 156 21.89 13.28 6.30
CA GLY A 156 22.04 12.12 5.42
C GLY A 156 23.51 11.80 5.08
N GLY A 157 23.74 10.63 4.48
CA GLY A 157 25.05 10.16 4.04
C GLY A 157 26.02 10.00 5.21
N ASP A 158 27.31 10.31 4.98
CA ASP A 158 28.41 10.13 5.96
C ASP A 158 28.24 10.92 7.27
N ARG A 159 27.37 11.93 7.29
CA ARG A 159 27.07 12.76 8.46
C ARG A 159 25.79 12.35 9.19
N GLY A 160 25.07 11.34 8.68
CA GLY A 160 23.82 10.84 9.22
C GLY A 160 23.96 9.48 9.88
N GLY A 161 22.82 8.79 10.07
CA GLY A 161 22.74 7.42 10.54
C GLY A 161 23.05 7.24 12.03
N LYS A 162 23.14 8.31 12.82
CA LYS A 162 23.25 8.23 14.29
C LYS A 162 21.87 8.17 14.91
N LEU A 163 21.73 7.39 15.97
CA LEU A 163 20.52 7.39 16.77
C LEU A 163 20.34 8.76 17.45
N VAL A 164 19.29 9.47 17.12
CA VAL A 164 18.93 10.78 17.70
C VAL A 164 17.94 10.60 18.84
N ALA A 165 16.88 9.84 18.59
CA ALA A 165 15.85 9.53 19.57
C ALA A 165 15.30 8.12 19.35
N ALA A 166 14.86 7.46 20.42
CA ALA A 166 14.13 6.19 20.37
C ALA A 166 13.13 6.14 21.53
N GLY A 167 11.88 5.80 21.23
CA GLY A 167 10.82 5.74 22.22
C GLY A 167 9.42 5.79 21.59
N THR A 168 8.40 5.94 22.43
CA THR A 168 7.05 6.22 21.94
C THR A 168 7.03 7.57 21.21
N PRO A 169 6.04 7.82 20.33
CA PRO A 169 5.91 9.12 19.66
C PRO A 169 5.97 10.31 20.62
N GLU A 170 5.38 10.20 21.83
CA GLU A 170 5.39 11.25 22.83
C GLU A 170 6.81 11.49 23.40
N LEU A 171 7.58 10.42 23.64
CA LEU A 171 8.96 10.52 24.10
C LEU A 171 9.85 11.20 23.06
N VAL A 172 9.68 10.83 21.78
CA VAL A 172 10.40 11.44 20.67
C VAL A 172 9.99 12.91 20.52
N ALA A 173 8.69 13.23 20.64
CA ALA A 173 8.18 14.60 20.64
C ALA A 173 8.77 15.46 21.77
N ALA A 174 9.08 14.87 22.91
CA ALA A 174 9.69 15.56 24.05
C ALA A 174 11.23 15.66 23.99
N THR A 175 11.88 14.89 23.09
CA THR A 175 13.34 14.85 22.98
C THR A 175 13.88 16.15 22.38
N GLU A 176 14.77 16.82 23.11
CA GLU A 176 15.48 18.00 22.64
C GLU A 176 16.42 17.63 21.49
N GLY A 177 16.43 18.44 20.42
CA GLY A 177 17.25 18.18 19.23
C GLY A 177 16.64 17.20 18.22
N SER A 178 15.52 16.54 18.54
CA SER A 178 14.77 15.71 17.59
C SER A 178 14.09 16.59 16.52
N ALA A 179 14.45 16.37 15.26
CA ALA A 179 13.80 17.04 14.12
C ALA A 179 12.37 16.55 13.96
N THR A 180 12.17 15.24 14.03
CA THR A 180 10.84 14.59 13.96
C THR A 180 9.97 15.01 15.13
N GLY A 181 10.52 15.05 16.35
CA GLY A 181 9.82 15.41 17.57
C GLY A 181 9.22 16.82 17.53
N ARG A 182 9.89 17.77 16.85
CA ARG A 182 9.37 19.12 16.66
C ARG A 182 8.04 19.14 15.91
N TYR A 183 7.88 18.31 14.90
CA TYR A 183 6.64 18.19 14.10
C TYR A 183 5.60 17.31 14.79
N LEU A 184 6.03 16.22 15.43
CA LEU A 184 5.14 15.32 16.18
C LEU A 184 4.36 16.03 17.28
N ARG A 185 4.93 17.05 17.92
CA ARG A 185 4.22 17.83 18.98
C ARG A 185 2.92 18.43 18.48
N SER A 186 2.91 18.96 17.27
CA SER A 186 1.69 19.53 16.68
C SER A 186 0.68 18.48 16.27
N GLU A 187 1.16 17.35 15.72
CA GLU A 187 0.31 16.24 15.27
C GLU A 187 -0.41 15.58 16.45
N LEU A 188 0.35 15.21 17.51
CA LEU A 188 -0.21 14.63 18.74
C LEU A 188 -1.16 15.57 19.49
N ALA A 189 -1.00 16.88 19.33
CA ALA A 189 -1.92 17.84 19.92
C ALA A 189 -3.25 17.91 19.16
N MET A 190 -3.23 17.74 17.83
CA MET A 190 -4.44 17.71 17.00
C MET A 190 -5.29 16.47 17.23
N GLU A 191 -4.67 15.29 17.42
CA GLU A 191 -5.40 14.04 17.70
C GLU A 191 -6.09 14.04 19.07
N ARG A 192 -5.69 14.91 20.01
CA ARG A 192 -6.28 15.03 21.35
C ARG A 192 -7.45 16.01 21.42
N THR A 193 -7.77 16.70 20.34
CA THR A 193 -8.90 17.63 20.29
C THR A 193 -10.12 16.86 19.77
N PRO A 194 -11.18 16.67 20.61
CA PRO A 194 -12.36 15.90 20.28
C PRO A 194 -13.21 16.53 19.18
#